data_f092102d3e4785a4e1bb6d2a10b48925
#
_entry.id   f092102d3e4785a4e1bb6d2a10b48925
#
_cell.length_a   1.000
_cell.length_b   1.000
_cell.length_c   1.000
_cell.angle_alpha   90.00
_cell.angle_beta   90.00
_cell.angle_gamma   90.00
#
_symmetry.space_group_name_H-M   'P 1'
#
loop_
_entity.id
_entity.type
_entity.pdbx_description
1 polymer ?
#
loop_
_entity_poly.entity_id
_entity_poly.type
_entity_poly.pdbx_seq_one_letter_code
_entity_poly.pdbx_strand_id
1 'polypeptide(L)'
;PMFVISGQAKRSDLIGETGVRQIGSQEVQIIDMVRPITKYAVQVMEPAEIRYHMERAYYEATNGRPGPVWLSIPLDVQAAMVEPEKLEGYVPETPAKPDLTETITKTVRLLQQAKKPVILAGNGIKLADATEDFYKLLEVLPIPVLTTWKTIDMLGEEDELYVGHPGGMGDRGANLILQSADVLLSIGSRLDTSLTAFNEPHFGMSAKKIVVDIDQHELDRMKLEQVAAMQACDAGDYISCCSGR
;
A
#
# COMPACT_ATOMS: atom_id res chain seq x y z
N PRO A 1 9.00 0.53 -0.65
CA PRO A 1 9.75 0.95 0.56
C PRO A 1 11.01 1.75 0.19
N MET A 2 11.42 2.68 1.06
CA MET A 2 12.68 3.40 0.97
C MET A 2 13.22 3.61 2.39
N PHE A 3 14.49 3.30 2.59
CA PHE A 3 15.17 3.43 3.88
C PHE A 3 16.27 4.48 3.75
N VAL A 4 16.14 5.59 4.49
CA VAL A 4 17.09 6.70 4.44
C VAL A 4 17.82 6.82 5.79
N ILE A 5 19.12 6.92 5.74
CA ILE A 5 19.98 7.20 6.91
C ILE A 5 20.77 8.47 6.60
N SER A 6 20.71 9.44 7.51
CA SER A 6 21.49 10.67 7.43
C SER A 6 22.34 10.87 8.68
N GLY A 7 23.49 11.49 8.52
CA GLY A 7 24.25 12.03 9.63
C GLY A 7 23.62 13.29 10.21
N GLN A 8 24.04 13.68 11.41
CA GLN A 8 23.66 14.91 12.11
C GLN A 8 24.86 15.43 12.90
N ALA A 9 24.82 16.70 13.28
CA ALA A 9 25.77 17.27 14.21
C ALA A 9 25.83 16.48 15.54
N LYS A 10 26.87 16.62 16.34
CA LYS A 10 26.94 15.97 17.66
C LYS A 10 25.76 16.41 18.51
N ARG A 11 25.32 15.55 19.43
CA ARG A 11 24.21 15.85 20.37
C ARG A 11 24.44 17.14 21.14
N SER A 12 25.70 17.42 21.52
CA SER A 12 26.09 18.68 22.20
C SER A 12 25.91 19.94 21.35
N ASP A 13 25.92 19.80 20.04
CA ASP A 13 25.91 20.89 19.07
C ASP A 13 24.54 21.07 18.40
N LEU A 14 23.51 20.37 18.92
CA LEU A 14 22.14 20.51 18.49
C LEU A 14 21.44 21.66 19.16
N ILE A 15 20.54 22.34 18.45
CA ILE A 15 19.81 23.52 18.98
C ILE A 15 18.97 23.21 20.21
N GLY A 16 18.45 21.96 20.35
CA GLY A 16 17.53 21.63 21.41
C GLY A 16 16.37 22.62 21.51
N GLU A 17 16.10 23.11 22.73
CA GLU A 17 15.05 24.10 23.02
C GLU A 17 15.56 25.55 23.08
N THR A 18 16.74 25.85 22.56
CA THR A 18 17.37 27.17 22.66
C THR A 18 16.67 28.26 21.86
N GLY A 19 15.80 27.90 20.92
CA GLY A 19 15.10 28.84 20.05
C GLY A 19 15.95 29.49 18.94
N VAL A 20 17.25 29.15 18.84
CA VAL A 20 18.10 29.63 17.74
C VAL A 20 17.85 28.73 16.49
N ARG A 21 18.23 29.26 15.34
CA ARG A 21 18.09 28.53 14.08
C ARG A 21 19.02 27.32 13.96
N GLN A 22 20.24 27.43 14.46
CA GLN A 22 21.30 26.44 14.27
C GLN A 22 22.45 26.73 15.26
N ILE A 23 23.06 25.69 15.80
CA ILE A 23 24.31 25.77 16.61
C ILE A 23 25.42 25.05 15.86
N GLY A 24 25.25 23.77 15.52
CA GLY A 24 26.22 23.03 14.72
C GLY A 24 26.23 23.50 13.26
N SER A 25 27.43 23.60 12.65
CA SER A 25 27.60 24.11 11.28
C SER A 25 26.84 23.28 10.20
N GLN A 26 26.56 22.01 10.47
CA GLN A 26 25.88 21.09 9.58
C GLN A 26 24.55 20.59 10.18
N GLU A 27 24.09 21.23 11.23
CA GLU A 27 22.83 20.89 11.86
C GLU A 27 21.63 21.24 10.98
N VAL A 28 20.66 20.35 10.88
CA VAL A 28 19.39 20.56 10.21
C VAL A 28 18.27 19.83 10.94
N GLN A 29 17.10 20.46 11.06
CA GLN A 29 15.91 19.84 11.64
C GLN A 29 15.24 18.89 10.63
N ILE A 30 16.01 17.88 10.19
CA ILE A 30 15.58 16.97 9.09
C ILE A 30 14.33 16.17 9.45
N ILE A 31 14.20 15.76 10.71
CA ILE A 31 13.06 14.94 11.15
C ILE A 31 11.74 15.68 10.94
N ASP A 32 11.68 16.96 11.30
CA ASP A 32 10.46 17.76 11.13
C ASP A 32 10.16 18.02 9.64
N MET A 33 11.19 18.13 8.81
CA MET A 33 11.05 18.31 7.36
C MET A 33 10.51 17.06 6.67
N VAL A 34 10.91 15.86 7.11
CA VAL A 34 10.56 14.60 6.44
C VAL A 34 9.36 13.88 7.07
N ARG A 35 8.94 14.28 8.26
CA ARG A 35 7.81 13.68 8.99
C ARG A 35 6.56 13.51 8.11
N PRO A 36 6.10 14.52 7.34
CA PRO A 36 4.87 14.39 6.55
C PRO A 36 5.00 13.47 5.33
N ILE A 37 6.20 13.05 4.95
CA ILE A 37 6.46 12.19 3.78
C ILE A 37 7.03 10.83 4.15
N THR A 38 7.14 10.50 5.44
CA THR A 38 7.68 9.23 5.93
C THR A 38 6.71 8.53 6.86
N LYS A 39 6.74 7.20 6.90
CA LYS A 39 6.00 6.40 7.87
C LYS A 39 6.64 6.41 9.25
N TYR A 40 7.96 6.52 9.28
CA TYR A 40 8.74 6.60 10.50
C TYR A 40 9.93 7.53 10.28
N ALA A 41 10.10 8.50 11.16
CA ALA A 41 11.23 9.40 11.14
C ALA A 41 11.70 9.64 12.57
N VAL A 42 12.98 9.40 12.84
CA VAL A 42 13.56 9.51 14.17
C VAL A 42 14.98 10.03 14.13
N GLN A 43 15.34 10.89 15.09
CA GLN A 43 16.71 11.20 15.42
C GLN A 43 17.15 10.27 16.57
N VAL A 44 18.13 9.41 16.30
CA VAL A 44 18.63 8.42 17.27
C VAL A 44 19.51 9.12 18.28
N MET A 45 19.00 9.40 19.47
CA MET A 45 19.72 10.14 20.51
C MET A 45 20.53 9.24 21.42
N GLU A 46 20.11 7.98 21.62
CA GLU A 46 20.82 7.04 22.49
C GLU A 46 21.44 5.91 21.66
N PRO A 47 22.79 5.71 21.76
CA PRO A 47 23.46 4.62 21.03
C PRO A 47 22.87 3.24 21.28
N ALA A 48 22.40 2.99 22.50
CA ALA A 48 21.81 1.69 22.88
C ALA A 48 20.48 1.40 22.15
N GLU A 49 19.80 2.40 21.59
CA GLU A 49 18.53 2.26 20.88
C GLU A 49 18.70 2.03 19.38
N ILE A 50 19.94 1.97 18.87
CA ILE A 50 20.17 1.86 17.43
C ILE A 50 19.50 0.61 16.82
N ARG A 51 19.59 -0.53 17.48
CA ARG A 51 18.96 -1.76 17.01
C ARG A 51 17.45 -1.62 16.95
N TYR A 52 16.83 -1.13 18.01
CA TYR A 52 15.39 -0.88 18.07
C TYR A 52 14.92 -0.01 16.91
N HIS A 53 15.58 1.12 16.67
CA HIS A 53 15.19 2.06 15.62
C HIS A 53 15.40 1.49 14.21
N MET A 54 16.49 0.74 13.99
CA MET A 54 16.76 0.10 12.71
C MET A 54 15.70 -0.98 12.38
N GLU A 55 15.42 -1.86 13.34
CA GLU A 55 14.40 -2.92 13.18
C GLU A 55 13.00 -2.33 13.01
N ARG A 56 12.65 -1.30 13.79
CA ARG A 56 11.36 -0.59 13.64
C ARG A 56 11.26 0.09 12.30
N ALA A 57 12.28 0.78 11.85
CA ALA A 57 12.30 1.44 10.56
C ALA A 57 12.12 0.43 9.41
N TYR A 58 12.78 -0.73 9.50
CA TYR A 58 12.58 -1.80 8.52
C TYR A 58 11.13 -2.31 8.50
N TYR A 59 10.58 -2.59 9.68
CA TYR A 59 9.19 -3.01 9.81
C TYR A 59 8.22 -1.97 9.21
N GLU A 60 8.35 -0.71 9.60
CA GLU A 60 7.48 0.36 9.11
C GLU A 60 7.61 0.58 7.59
N ALA A 61 8.83 0.44 7.04
CA ALA A 61 9.05 0.58 5.60
C ALA A 61 8.36 -0.51 4.77
N THR A 62 8.25 -1.72 5.32
CA THR A 62 7.83 -2.91 4.57
C THR A 62 6.44 -3.43 4.95
N ASN A 63 5.97 -3.15 6.17
CA ASN A 63 4.71 -3.67 6.67
C ASN A 63 3.51 -2.83 6.25
N GLY A 64 2.36 -3.48 6.05
CA GLY A 64 1.15 -2.82 5.59
C GLY A 64 1.37 -2.17 4.22
N ARG A 65 0.96 -0.90 4.06
CA ARG A 65 1.31 -0.14 2.85
C ARG A 65 2.77 0.30 2.92
N PRO A 66 3.68 -0.24 2.08
CA PRO A 66 5.09 0.12 2.12
C PRO A 66 5.34 1.61 1.87
N GLY A 67 6.30 2.19 2.58
CA GLY A 67 6.60 3.61 2.47
C GLY A 67 8.03 3.96 2.86
N PRO A 68 8.42 5.24 2.77
CA PRO A 68 9.73 5.72 3.18
C PRO A 68 9.84 5.84 4.70
N VAL A 69 11.07 5.63 5.20
CA VAL A 69 11.46 5.86 6.59
C VAL A 69 12.78 6.62 6.65
N TRP A 70 13.04 7.33 7.75
CA TRP A 70 14.22 8.16 7.92
C TRP A 70 14.81 8.04 9.31
N LEU A 71 16.11 7.73 9.38
CA LEU A 71 16.89 7.81 10.60
C LEU A 71 17.96 8.90 10.48
N SER A 72 18.00 9.81 11.44
CA SER A 72 19.05 10.81 11.58
C SER A 72 19.92 10.43 12.76
N ILE A 73 21.24 10.24 12.54
CA ILE A 73 22.14 9.70 13.55
C ILE A 73 23.23 10.73 13.84
N PRO A 74 23.26 11.35 15.05
CA PRO A 74 24.31 12.27 15.45
C PRO A 74 25.71 11.65 15.41
N LEU A 75 26.71 12.46 15.07
CA LEU A 75 28.09 12.02 14.85
C LEU A 75 28.68 11.27 16.05
N ASP A 76 28.41 11.75 17.26
CA ASP A 76 28.90 11.13 18.50
C ASP A 76 28.14 9.78 18.80
N VAL A 77 26.90 9.66 18.38
CA VAL A 77 26.15 8.39 18.43
C VAL A 77 26.74 7.38 17.44
N GLN A 78 27.10 7.83 16.22
CA GLN A 78 27.76 6.97 15.23
C GLN A 78 29.11 6.43 15.73
N ALA A 79 29.81 7.22 16.51
CA ALA A 79 31.14 6.85 17.06
C ALA A 79 31.08 6.06 18.38
N ALA A 80 29.90 5.93 18.96
CA ALA A 80 29.74 5.25 20.25
C ALA A 80 29.98 3.74 20.13
N MET A 81 30.67 3.18 21.13
CA MET A 81 30.82 1.73 21.25
C MET A 81 29.54 1.13 21.84
N VAL A 82 29.02 0.10 21.21
CA VAL A 82 27.85 -0.67 21.68
C VAL A 82 28.19 -2.16 21.76
N GLU A 83 27.51 -2.86 22.65
CA GLU A 83 27.57 -4.32 22.74
C GLU A 83 26.33 -4.90 22.06
N PRO A 84 26.45 -5.45 20.83
CA PRO A 84 25.28 -5.88 20.03
C PRO A 84 24.33 -6.83 20.76
N GLU A 85 24.88 -7.70 21.61
CA GLU A 85 24.12 -8.72 22.35
C GLU A 85 23.24 -8.13 23.46
N LYS A 86 23.54 -6.88 23.88
CA LYS A 86 22.78 -6.18 24.92
C LYS A 86 21.77 -5.19 24.37
N LEU A 87 21.75 -4.97 23.05
CA LEU A 87 20.81 -4.05 22.44
C LEU A 87 19.42 -4.67 22.39
N GLU A 88 18.45 -3.90 22.86
CA GLU A 88 17.04 -4.27 22.72
C GLU A 88 16.59 -4.14 21.26
N GLY A 89 15.85 -5.16 20.79
CA GLY A 89 15.25 -5.16 19.47
C GLY A 89 13.83 -4.58 19.48
N TYR A 90 13.30 -4.34 18.30
CA TYR A 90 11.90 -3.95 18.12
C TYR A 90 11.02 -5.20 17.99
N VAL A 91 9.98 -5.27 18.79
CA VAL A 91 8.95 -6.33 18.68
C VAL A 91 7.69 -5.70 18.09
N PRO A 92 7.35 -6.01 16.82
CA PRO A 92 6.16 -5.47 16.21
C PRO A 92 4.88 -6.03 16.84
N GLU A 93 3.88 -5.17 17.00
CA GLU A 93 2.52 -5.65 17.26
C GLU A 93 1.97 -6.32 16.00
N THR A 94 1.50 -7.55 16.13
CA THR A 94 0.84 -8.26 15.02
C THR A 94 -0.64 -7.91 15.05
N PRO A 95 -1.15 -7.09 14.11
CA PRO A 95 -2.57 -6.80 14.05
C PRO A 95 -3.36 -8.07 13.76
N ALA A 96 -4.53 -8.20 14.37
CA ALA A 96 -5.45 -9.29 14.06
C ALA A 96 -5.88 -9.20 12.58
N LYS A 97 -5.89 -10.33 11.89
CA LYS A 97 -6.44 -10.38 10.53
C LYS A 97 -7.95 -10.08 10.58
N PRO A 98 -8.47 -9.26 9.66
CA PRO A 98 -9.90 -8.99 9.60
C PRO A 98 -10.69 -10.24 9.21
N ASP A 99 -11.92 -10.35 9.71
CA ASP A 99 -12.86 -11.36 9.23
C ASP A 99 -13.37 -10.97 7.82
N LEU A 100 -13.10 -11.81 6.85
CA LEU A 100 -13.46 -11.61 5.45
C LEU A 100 -14.77 -12.33 5.04
N THR A 101 -15.38 -13.10 5.93
CA THR A 101 -16.49 -14.01 5.64
C THR A 101 -17.66 -13.30 4.96
N GLU A 102 -18.07 -12.15 5.47
CA GLU A 102 -19.20 -11.40 4.90
C GLU A 102 -18.84 -10.86 3.51
N THR A 103 -17.67 -10.25 3.36
CA THR A 103 -17.24 -9.64 2.09
C THR A 103 -17.04 -10.71 1.02
N ILE A 104 -16.43 -11.84 1.34
CA ILE A 104 -16.26 -12.97 0.41
C ILE A 104 -17.60 -13.54 -0.01
N THR A 105 -18.48 -13.82 0.94
CA THR A 105 -19.83 -14.31 0.63
C THR A 105 -20.58 -13.39 -0.32
N LYS A 106 -20.49 -12.09 -0.07
CA LYS A 106 -21.11 -11.06 -0.92
C LYS A 106 -20.48 -11.00 -2.31
N THR A 107 -19.15 -11.11 -2.37
CA THR A 107 -18.40 -11.14 -3.63
C THR A 107 -18.80 -12.31 -4.49
N VAL A 108 -18.76 -13.52 -3.95
CA VAL A 108 -19.16 -14.74 -4.67
C VAL A 108 -20.59 -14.61 -5.18
N ARG A 109 -21.53 -14.18 -4.33
CA ARG A 109 -22.93 -13.99 -4.73
C ARG A 109 -23.09 -13.00 -5.88
N LEU A 110 -22.39 -11.88 -5.83
CA LEU A 110 -22.46 -10.85 -6.89
C LEU A 110 -21.87 -11.35 -8.19
N LEU A 111 -20.71 -12.01 -8.15
CA LEU A 111 -20.05 -12.56 -9.34
C LEU A 111 -20.88 -13.67 -9.99
N GLN A 112 -21.53 -14.55 -9.20
CA GLN A 112 -22.45 -15.59 -9.73
C GLN A 112 -23.67 -15.03 -10.45
N GLN A 113 -24.11 -13.83 -10.09
CA GLN A 113 -25.28 -13.17 -10.68
C GLN A 113 -24.92 -12.20 -11.80
N ALA A 114 -23.63 -11.88 -11.93
CA ALA A 114 -23.15 -10.91 -12.91
C ALA A 114 -23.26 -11.45 -14.33
N LYS A 115 -23.56 -10.54 -15.27
CA LYS A 115 -23.52 -10.82 -16.71
C LYS A 115 -22.28 -10.25 -17.38
N LYS A 116 -21.69 -9.23 -16.76
CA LYS A 116 -20.49 -8.51 -17.24
C LYS A 116 -19.55 -8.19 -16.07
N PRO A 117 -19.08 -9.23 -15.34
CA PRO A 117 -18.14 -9.01 -14.25
C PRO A 117 -16.78 -8.62 -14.79
N VAL A 118 -16.05 -7.78 -14.04
CA VAL A 118 -14.67 -7.35 -14.37
C VAL A 118 -13.85 -7.31 -13.08
N ILE A 119 -12.61 -7.78 -13.15
CA ILE A 119 -11.60 -7.55 -12.10
C ILE A 119 -10.74 -6.36 -12.49
N LEU A 120 -10.42 -5.50 -11.53
CA LEU A 120 -9.37 -4.49 -11.63
C LEU A 120 -8.22 -4.90 -10.72
N ALA A 121 -7.16 -5.41 -11.32
CA ALA A 121 -5.97 -5.88 -10.63
C ALA A 121 -5.01 -4.71 -10.36
N GLY A 122 -4.76 -4.40 -9.11
CA GLY A 122 -3.88 -3.33 -8.66
C GLY A 122 -2.56 -3.80 -8.08
N ASN A 123 -1.63 -2.87 -7.88
CA ASN A 123 -0.29 -3.15 -7.38
C ASN A 123 -0.25 -3.78 -5.99
N GLY A 124 -1.33 -3.68 -5.22
CA GLY A 124 -1.46 -4.37 -3.93
C GLY A 124 -1.28 -5.88 -4.05
N ILE A 125 -1.66 -6.50 -5.17
CA ILE A 125 -1.46 -7.93 -5.43
C ILE A 125 0.04 -8.28 -5.47
N LYS A 126 0.85 -7.47 -6.17
CA LYS A 126 2.33 -7.66 -6.20
C LYS A 126 2.97 -7.37 -4.85
N LEU A 127 2.51 -6.33 -4.15
CA LEU A 127 3.05 -5.96 -2.84
C LEU A 127 2.73 -7.00 -1.77
N ALA A 128 1.65 -7.75 -1.93
CA ALA A 128 1.26 -8.88 -1.09
C ALA A 128 1.96 -10.20 -1.46
N ASP A 129 2.84 -10.19 -2.48
CA ASP A 129 3.46 -11.40 -3.05
C ASP A 129 2.42 -12.44 -3.50
N ALA A 130 1.24 -11.97 -3.96
CA ALA A 130 0.08 -12.80 -4.27
C ALA A 130 -0.18 -12.96 -5.78
N THR A 131 0.81 -12.69 -6.63
CA THR A 131 0.66 -12.76 -8.09
C THR A 131 0.31 -14.17 -8.56
N GLU A 132 1.01 -15.19 -8.04
CA GLU A 132 0.75 -16.60 -8.37
C GLU A 132 -0.65 -17.06 -7.88
N ASP A 133 -1.08 -16.61 -6.72
CA ASP A 133 -2.41 -16.94 -6.21
C ASP A 133 -3.52 -16.21 -6.97
N PHE A 134 -3.21 -15.02 -7.50
CA PHE A 134 -4.10 -14.32 -8.42
C PHE A 134 -4.28 -15.07 -9.74
N TYR A 135 -3.22 -15.64 -10.33
CA TYR A 135 -3.37 -16.48 -11.53
C TYR A 135 -4.20 -17.74 -11.26
N LYS A 136 -4.00 -18.39 -10.12
CA LYS A 136 -4.85 -19.53 -9.73
C LYS A 136 -6.32 -19.12 -9.50
N LEU A 137 -6.56 -17.91 -9.01
CA LEU A 137 -7.92 -17.36 -8.92
C LEU A 137 -8.53 -17.22 -10.31
N LEU A 138 -7.79 -16.76 -11.31
CA LEU A 138 -8.28 -16.61 -12.68
C LEU A 138 -8.58 -17.96 -13.36
N GLU A 139 -7.90 -19.05 -12.97
CA GLU A 139 -8.22 -20.40 -13.44
C GLU A 139 -9.63 -20.86 -13.02
N VAL A 140 -10.06 -20.49 -11.81
CA VAL A 140 -11.38 -20.84 -11.28
C VAL A 140 -12.43 -19.75 -11.52
N LEU A 141 -12.01 -18.55 -11.83
CA LEU A 141 -12.85 -17.38 -12.07
C LEU A 141 -12.41 -16.66 -13.36
N PRO A 142 -12.65 -17.26 -14.55
CA PRO A 142 -12.17 -16.71 -15.82
C PRO A 142 -13.04 -15.54 -16.29
N ILE A 143 -12.85 -14.37 -15.68
CA ILE A 143 -13.55 -13.13 -16.03
C ILE A 143 -12.53 -12.06 -16.50
N PRO A 144 -12.96 -11.09 -17.32
CA PRO A 144 -12.06 -10.06 -17.85
C PRO A 144 -11.29 -9.31 -16.77
N VAL A 145 -10.00 -9.06 -17.01
CA VAL A 145 -9.10 -8.39 -16.10
C VAL A 145 -8.63 -7.07 -16.70
N LEU A 146 -8.89 -6.01 -15.99
CA LEU A 146 -8.28 -4.70 -16.16
C LEU A 146 -7.08 -4.58 -15.24
N THR A 147 -6.01 -3.96 -15.69
CA THR A 147 -4.81 -3.72 -14.88
C THR A 147 -4.62 -2.24 -14.57
N THR A 148 -3.96 -1.93 -13.47
CA THR A 148 -3.43 -0.59 -13.24
C THR A 148 -2.05 -0.44 -13.89
N TRP A 149 -1.53 0.78 -14.00
CA TRP A 149 -0.22 1.04 -14.62
C TRP A 149 0.93 0.22 -14.02
N LYS A 150 0.88 -0.07 -12.72
CA LYS A 150 1.92 -0.84 -12.04
C LYS A 150 1.74 -2.36 -12.16
N THR A 151 0.68 -2.78 -12.80
CA THR A 151 0.33 -4.20 -12.98
C THR A 151 0.11 -4.58 -14.45
N ILE A 152 0.47 -3.68 -15.37
CA ILE A 152 0.35 -3.91 -16.82
C ILE A 152 1.16 -5.12 -17.31
N ASP A 153 2.17 -5.51 -16.57
CA ASP A 153 3.03 -6.67 -16.83
C ASP A 153 2.54 -7.97 -16.16
N MET A 154 1.40 -7.96 -15.46
CA MET A 154 0.85 -9.18 -14.84
C MET A 154 0.23 -10.14 -15.85
N LEU A 155 -0.36 -9.61 -16.92
CA LEU A 155 -0.98 -10.40 -17.98
C LEU A 155 -0.40 -9.94 -19.31
N GLY A 156 -0.13 -10.90 -20.21
CA GLY A 156 0.32 -10.60 -21.57
C GLY A 156 -0.83 -10.16 -22.48
N GLU A 157 -0.49 -9.48 -23.58
CA GLU A 157 -1.49 -9.12 -24.61
C GLU A 157 -2.17 -10.33 -25.26
N GLU A 158 -1.51 -11.49 -25.19
CA GLU A 158 -2.01 -12.78 -25.69
C GLU A 158 -3.01 -13.46 -24.73
N ASP A 159 -3.14 -12.96 -23.48
CA ASP A 159 -4.02 -13.55 -22.49
C ASP A 159 -5.48 -13.16 -22.82
N GLU A 160 -6.33 -14.15 -23.00
CA GLU A 160 -7.76 -13.95 -23.36
C GLU A 160 -8.53 -13.17 -22.29
N LEU A 161 -8.07 -13.16 -21.04
CA LEU A 161 -8.70 -12.42 -19.96
C LEU A 161 -8.22 -10.97 -19.88
N TYR A 162 -7.08 -10.62 -20.48
CA TYR A 162 -6.55 -9.27 -20.43
C TYR A 162 -7.33 -8.32 -21.33
N VAL A 163 -7.85 -7.25 -20.78
CA VAL A 163 -8.67 -6.27 -21.53
C VAL A 163 -8.14 -4.83 -21.45
N GLY A 164 -6.91 -4.66 -21.03
CA GLY A 164 -6.21 -3.37 -21.01
C GLY A 164 -6.23 -2.65 -19.66
N HIS A 165 -5.85 -1.39 -19.67
CA HIS A 165 -5.79 -0.53 -18.48
C HIS A 165 -6.74 0.67 -18.60
N PRO A 166 -7.65 0.88 -17.65
CA PRO A 166 -8.59 2.01 -17.67
C PRO A 166 -7.96 3.26 -17.06
N GLY A 167 -8.64 4.38 -17.19
CA GLY A 167 -8.29 5.65 -16.60
C GLY A 167 -8.26 6.80 -17.59
N GLY A 168 -7.88 7.99 -17.13
CA GLY A 168 -7.85 9.21 -17.94
C GLY A 168 -6.88 9.14 -19.12
N MET A 169 -5.81 8.36 -18.99
CA MET A 169 -4.83 8.08 -20.04
C MET A 169 -4.80 6.59 -20.41
N GLY A 170 -5.87 5.86 -20.11
CA GLY A 170 -6.00 4.45 -20.35
C GLY A 170 -6.55 4.11 -21.74
N ASP A 171 -6.66 2.82 -22.00
CA ASP A 171 -7.18 2.29 -23.26
C ASP A 171 -8.67 2.57 -23.40
N ARG A 172 -9.07 2.98 -24.60
CA ARG A 172 -10.48 3.22 -24.91
C ARG A 172 -11.33 1.97 -24.68
N GLY A 173 -10.83 0.80 -25.11
CA GLY A 173 -11.51 -0.49 -24.93
C GLY A 173 -11.69 -0.83 -23.44
N ALA A 174 -10.63 -0.69 -22.64
CA ALA A 174 -10.65 -0.91 -21.21
C ALA A 174 -11.67 0.00 -20.49
N ASN A 175 -11.71 1.28 -20.84
CA ASN A 175 -12.69 2.23 -20.31
C ASN A 175 -14.15 1.84 -20.69
N LEU A 176 -14.39 1.38 -21.91
CA LEU A 176 -15.71 0.92 -22.33
C LEU A 176 -16.15 -0.33 -21.59
N ILE A 177 -15.23 -1.29 -21.37
CA ILE A 177 -15.49 -2.51 -20.61
C ILE A 177 -15.81 -2.15 -19.16
N LEU A 178 -14.99 -1.31 -18.52
CA LEU A 178 -15.23 -0.82 -17.17
C LEU A 178 -16.61 -0.17 -17.02
N GLN A 179 -16.96 0.73 -17.91
CA GLN A 179 -18.25 1.45 -17.85
C GLN A 179 -19.47 0.57 -18.18
N SER A 180 -19.27 -0.51 -18.91
CA SER A 180 -20.33 -1.48 -19.24
C SER A 180 -20.47 -2.62 -18.22
N ALA A 181 -19.55 -2.74 -17.28
CA ALA A 181 -19.56 -3.76 -16.25
C ALA A 181 -20.79 -3.63 -15.32
N ASP A 182 -21.34 -4.75 -14.87
CA ASP A 182 -22.39 -4.81 -13.86
C ASP A 182 -21.86 -5.15 -12.46
N VAL A 183 -20.65 -5.77 -12.38
CA VAL A 183 -19.89 -5.99 -11.16
C VAL A 183 -18.42 -5.66 -11.40
N LEU A 184 -17.84 -4.85 -10.54
CA LEU A 184 -16.42 -4.54 -10.52
C LEU A 184 -15.79 -5.03 -9.20
N LEU A 185 -14.84 -5.94 -9.31
CA LEU A 185 -14.00 -6.38 -8.20
C LEU A 185 -12.62 -5.69 -8.32
N SER A 186 -12.36 -4.71 -7.48
CA SER A 186 -11.09 -3.97 -7.43
C SER A 186 -10.23 -4.51 -6.28
N ILE A 187 -9.04 -5.02 -6.58
CA ILE A 187 -8.12 -5.61 -5.62
C ILE A 187 -6.81 -4.84 -5.60
N GLY A 188 -6.51 -4.15 -4.50
CA GLY A 188 -5.23 -3.46 -4.27
C GLY A 188 -4.91 -2.34 -5.27
N SER A 189 -5.93 -1.68 -5.83
CA SER A 189 -5.76 -0.71 -6.92
C SER A 189 -5.69 0.75 -6.46
N ARG A 190 -5.99 1.04 -5.19
CA ARG A 190 -6.05 2.39 -4.60
C ARG A 190 -7.13 3.32 -5.19
N LEU A 191 -7.53 3.15 -6.44
CA LEU A 191 -8.47 4.00 -7.17
C LEU A 191 -8.12 5.49 -7.08
N ASP A 192 -6.89 5.83 -7.49
CA ASP A 192 -6.43 7.22 -7.50
C ASP A 192 -7.13 8.06 -8.57
N THR A 193 -6.92 9.38 -8.50
CA THR A 193 -7.59 10.35 -9.37
C THR A 193 -7.30 10.14 -10.86
N SER A 194 -6.11 9.65 -11.21
CA SER A 194 -5.72 9.35 -12.59
C SER A 194 -6.48 8.13 -13.12
N LEU A 195 -6.55 7.08 -12.31
CA LEU A 195 -7.27 5.85 -12.63
C LEU A 195 -8.78 6.09 -12.75
N THR A 196 -9.35 6.92 -11.88
CA THR A 196 -10.77 7.28 -11.93
C THR A 196 -11.08 8.42 -12.91
N ALA A 197 -10.11 8.79 -13.75
CA ALA A 197 -10.21 9.88 -14.74
C ALA A 197 -10.71 11.21 -14.12
N PHE A 198 -10.28 11.50 -12.88
CA PHE A 198 -10.68 12.69 -12.09
C PHE A 198 -12.19 12.78 -11.82
N ASN A 199 -12.93 11.69 -12.00
CA ASN A 199 -14.37 11.62 -11.82
C ASN A 199 -14.79 10.35 -11.08
N GLU A 200 -14.42 10.27 -9.83
CA GLU A 200 -14.60 9.12 -8.97
C GLU A 200 -16.09 8.65 -8.85
N PRO A 201 -17.09 9.53 -8.71
CA PRO A 201 -18.49 9.11 -8.66
C PRO A 201 -18.96 8.36 -9.92
N HIS A 202 -18.41 8.68 -11.08
CA HIS A 202 -18.78 8.04 -12.35
C HIS A 202 -17.88 6.87 -12.76
N PHE A 203 -16.93 6.47 -11.91
CA PHE A 203 -16.07 5.33 -12.18
C PHE A 203 -16.85 4.03 -12.15
N GLY A 204 -16.94 3.32 -13.29
CA GLY A 204 -17.73 2.10 -13.42
C GLY A 204 -19.19 2.31 -12.99
N MET A 205 -19.86 3.33 -13.56
CA MET A 205 -21.13 3.88 -13.07
C MET A 205 -22.24 2.84 -12.94
N SER A 206 -22.27 1.83 -13.83
CA SER A 206 -23.28 0.77 -13.82
C SER A 206 -22.92 -0.41 -12.88
N ALA A 207 -21.68 -0.49 -12.44
CA ALA A 207 -21.18 -1.65 -11.69
C ALA A 207 -21.45 -1.54 -10.19
N LYS A 208 -21.89 -2.66 -9.59
CA LYS A 208 -21.79 -2.87 -8.14
C LYS A 208 -20.32 -3.11 -7.80
N LYS A 209 -19.74 -2.26 -6.96
CA LYS A 209 -18.31 -2.26 -6.68
C LYS A 209 -18.00 -3.00 -5.39
N ILE A 210 -17.01 -3.88 -5.47
CA ILE A 210 -16.33 -4.46 -4.33
C ILE A 210 -14.90 -3.95 -4.38
N VAL A 211 -14.46 -3.25 -3.32
CA VAL A 211 -13.15 -2.61 -3.27
C VAL A 211 -12.36 -3.18 -2.12
N VAL A 212 -11.19 -3.72 -2.43
CA VAL A 212 -10.24 -4.28 -1.47
C VAL A 212 -8.97 -3.45 -1.51
N ASP A 213 -8.60 -2.87 -0.38
CA ASP A 213 -7.34 -2.14 -0.21
C ASP A 213 -6.80 -2.40 1.20
N ILE A 214 -5.49 -2.32 1.37
CA ILE A 214 -4.86 -2.52 2.67
C ILE A 214 -5.05 -1.31 3.62
N ASP A 215 -5.33 -0.14 3.05
CA ASP A 215 -5.39 1.14 3.75
C ASP A 215 -6.84 1.59 3.94
N GLN A 216 -7.32 1.52 5.19
CA GLN A 216 -8.67 1.96 5.55
C GLN A 216 -8.92 3.44 5.18
N HIS A 217 -7.92 4.31 5.32
CA HIS A 217 -8.07 5.73 4.96
C HIS A 217 -8.28 5.95 3.47
N GLU A 218 -7.69 5.09 2.63
CA GLU A 218 -7.96 5.12 1.19
C GLU A 218 -9.41 4.73 0.89
N LEU A 219 -9.95 3.75 1.60
CA LEU A 219 -11.36 3.35 1.46
C LEU A 219 -12.31 4.44 1.95
N ASP A 220 -12.02 5.03 3.11
CA ASP A 220 -12.89 6.05 3.75
C ASP A 220 -12.99 7.34 2.91
N ARG A 221 -11.93 7.70 2.14
CA ARG A 221 -11.95 8.89 1.29
C ARG A 221 -12.73 8.73 -0.01
N MET A 222 -13.01 7.50 -0.43
CA MET A 222 -13.63 7.21 -1.73
C MET A 222 -15.07 7.70 -1.82
N LYS A 223 -15.40 8.33 -2.94
CA LYS A 223 -16.75 8.85 -3.24
C LYS A 223 -17.40 8.06 -4.38
N LEU A 224 -17.18 6.76 -4.39
CA LEU A 224 -17.74 5.84 -5.38
C LEU A 224 -19.25 5.66 -5.19
N GLU A 225 -19.99 5.62 -6.29
CA GLU A 225 -21.39 5.20 -6.27
C GLU A 225 -21.54 3.68 -6.38
N GLN A 226 -22.70 3.15 -5.99
CA GLN A 226 -23.04 1.72 -6.06
C GLN A 226 -22.00 0.79 -5.39
N VAL A 227 -21.44 1.21 -4.28
CA VAL A 227 -20.52 0.38 -3.49
C VAL A 227 -21.30 -0.74 -2.82
N ALA A 228 -20.96 -1.98 -3.17
CA ALA A 228 -21.52 -3.16 -2.54
C ALA A 228 -20.74 -3.56 -1.29
N ALA A 229 -19.40 -3.51 -1.34
CA ALA A 229 -18.54 -3.76 -0.19
C ALA A 229 -17.22 -2.98 -0.32
N MET A 230 -16.67 -2.56 0.81
CA MET A 230 -15.28 -2.12 0.97
C MET A 230 -14.63 -2.95 2.06
N GLN A 231 -13.42 -3.42 1.83
CA GLN A 231 -12.72 -4.28 2.76
C GLN A 231 -11.28 -3.83 2.92
N ALA A 232 -10.91 -3.43 4.15
CA ALA A 232 -9.53 -3.20 4.50
C ALA A 232 -8.86 -4.53 4.83
N CYS A 233 -8.01 -5.02 3.95
CA CYS A 233 -7.20 -6.21 4.16
C CYS A 233 -6.06 -6.31 3.16
N ASP A 234 -5.11 -7.20 3.43
CA ASP A 234 -4.09 -7.58 2.48
C ASP A 234 -4.70 -8.27 1.26
N ALA A 235 -4.19 -7.96 0.06
CA ALA A 235 -4.71 -8.51 -1.19
C ALA A 235 -4.52 -10.04 -1.28
N GLY A 236 -3.42 -10.57 -0.74
CA GLY A 236 -3.13 -12.01 -0.70
C GLY A 236 -4.11 -12.75 0.22
N ASP A 237 -4.39 -12.20 1.40
CA ASP A 237 -5.40 -12.77 2.30
C ASP A 237 -6.78 -12.84 1.62
N TYR A 238 -7.18 -11.76 0.93
CA TYR A 238 -8.44 -11.73 0.21
C TYR A 238 -8.51 -12.75 -0.93
N ILE A 239 -7.47 -12.82 -1.78
CA ILE A 239 -7.38 -13.75 -2.91
C ILE A 239 -7.41 -15.20 -2.42
N SER A 240 -6.66 -15.52 -1.36
CA SER A 240 -6.65 -16.85 -0.76
C SER A 240 -8.04 -17.28 -0.28
N CYS A 241 -8.76 -16.40 0.40
CA CYS A 241 -10.14 -16.65 0.82
C CYS A 241 -11.09 -16.86 -0.37
N CYS A 242 -10.93 -16.10 -1.46
CA CYS A 242 -11.73 -16.27 -2.67
C CYS A 242 -11.47 -17.62 -3.36
N SER A 243 -10.25 -18.15 -3.25
CA SER A 243 -9.83 -19.43 -3.84
C SER A 243 -10.19 -20.65 -2.97
N GLY A 244 -10.80 -20.46 -1.80
CA GLY A 244 -11.20 -21.54 -0.88
C GLY A 244 -10.02 -22.18 -0.12
N ARG A 245 -8.96 -21.41 0.16
CA ARG A 245 -7.76 -21.84 0.89
C ARG A 245 -7.67 -21.22 2.27
#